data_dfb378525cf7c2d984e7b145cadbc619
#
_entry.id   dfb378525cf7c2d984e7b145cadbc619
#
_cell.length_a   1.000
_cell.length_b   1.000
_cell.length_c   1.000
_cell.angle_alpha   90.00
_cell.angle_beta   90.00
_cell.angle_gamma   90.00
#
_symmetry.space_group_name_H-M   'P 1'
#
loop_
_entity.id
_entity.type
_entity.pdbx_description
1 polymer ?
#
loop_
_entity_poly.entity_id
_entity_poly.type
_entity_poly.pdbx_seq_one_letter_code
_entity_poly.pdbx_strand_id
1 'polypeptide(L)'
;MLSLAFVTGTEPGKWFKRFAQSTPHSLDTQGVDDPFADLLDETTSTSLALMRLPDGRITDEFHVVRLYTEAPGVAVPKDSLFAELGERVDYADLEGEIINWVYQPEASLEELRGALQVVAANVGVALAPLPLLKVLSKKQIACLEVWHAPLVETEIALVWRKADDGDEIQDFVGVAKGRTARSSRGSEPTAGTRRRKQVSDSRAAQGKRLYTKRGKKRKGAAGKTPRTGVKRRRRK
;
A
#
# COMPACT_ATOMS: atom_id res chain seq x y z
N MET A 1 -24.83 -3.45 -3.73
CA MET A 1 -23.70 -3.42 -4.71
C MET A 1 -22.88 -2.19 -4.42
N LEU A 2 -21.62 -2.38 -4.07
CA LEU A 2 -20.70 -1.27 -3.76
C LEU A 2 -20.13 -0.68 -5.06
N SER A 3 -20.28 0.63 -5.27
CA SER A 3 -19.65 1.37 -6.38
C SER A 3 -18.49 2.20 -5.85
N LEU A 4 -17.27 1.97 -6.37
CA LEU A 4 -16.06 2.58 -5.92
C LEU A 4 -15.32 3.28 -7.06
N ALA A 5 -15.09 4.58 -6.92
CA ALA A 5 -14.17 5.34 -7.77
C ALA A 5 -12.77 5.38 -7.12
N PHE A 6 -11.70 5.21 -7.92
CA PHE A 6 -10.33 5.28 -7.40
C PHE A 6 -9.43 6.17 -8.23
N VAL A 7 -8.57 6.92 -7.53
CA VAL A 7 -7.72 7.95 -8.14
C VAL A 7 -6.59 7.34 -8.98
N THR A 8 -6.30 7.97 -10.12
CA THR A 8 -5.14 7.67 -10.96
C THR A 8 -3.85 7.60 -10.14
N GLY A 9 -3.06 6.56 -10.35
CA GLY A 9 -1.81 6.30 -9.62
C GLY A 9 -1.95 5.30 -8.47
N THR A 10 -3.17 4.83 -8.16
CA THR A 10 -3.39 3.74 -7.21
C THR A 10 -3.60 2.40 -7.93
N GLU A 11 -3.22 1.30 -7.28
CA GLU A 11 -3.38 -0.06 -7.80
C GLU A 11 -4.18 -0.94 -6.82
N PRO A 12 -5.48 -0.67 -6.61
CA PRO A 12 -6.29 -1.35 -5.59
C PRO A 12 -6.74 -2.77 -5.99
N GLY A 13 -6.29 -3.30 -7.13
CA GLY A 13 -6.73 -4.59 -7.68
C GLY A 13 -6.61 -5.79 -6.72
N LYS A 14 -5.63 -5.76 -5.79
CA LYS A 14 -5.52 -6.79 -4.73
C LYS A 14 -6.66 -6.70 -3.72
N TRP A 15 -7.12 -5.50 -3.38
CA TRP A 15 -8.25 -5.29 -2.49
C TRP A 15 -9.56 -5.70 -3.17
N PHE A 16 -9.75 -5.35 -4.43
CA PHE A 16 -10.91 -5.74 -5.22
C PHE A 16 -11.07 -7.26 -5.28
N LYS A 17 -9.99 -7.95 -5.63
CA LYS A 17 -9.97 -9.41 -5.67
C LYS A 17 -10.27 -10.04 -4.31
N ARG A 18 -9.71 -9.47 -3.24
CA ARG A 18 -9.92 -9.96 -1.88
C ARG A 18 -11.36 -9.71 -1.41
N PHE A 19 -11.92 -8.53 -1.69
CA PHE A 19 -13.29 -8.18 -1.38
C PHE A 19 -14.28 -9.18 -2.03
N ALA A 20 -14.14 -9.41 -3.33
CA ALA A 20 -14.95 -10.38 -4.06
C ALA A 20 -14.83 -11.83 -3.53
N GLN A 21 -13.69 -12.18 -2.93
CA GLN A 21 -13.48 -13.53 -2.36
C GLN A 21 -13.97 -13.68 -0.91
N SER A 22 -14.04 -12.59 -0.16
CA SER A 22 -14.29 -12.64 1.29
C SER A 22 -15.64 -12.09 1.73
N THR A 23 -16.40 -11.48 0.83
CA THR A 23 -17.70 -10.88 1.11
C THR A 23 -18.77 -11.36 0.11
N PRO A 24 -20.05 -11.31 0.46
CA PRO A 24 -21.14 -11.63 -0.47
C PRO A 24 -21.49 -10.47 -1.41
N HIS A 25 -20.84 -9.31 -1.24
CA HIS A 25 -21.19 -8.09 -1.94
C HIS A 25 -20.53 -8.03 -3.33
N SER A 26 -21.27 -7.53 -4.31
CA SER A 26 -20.71 -7.19 -5.61
C SER A 26 -20.03 -5.83 -5.57
N LEU A 27 -18.96 -5.68 -6.36
CA LEU A 27 -18.16 -4.46 -6.46
C LEU A 27 -18.11 -3.99 -7.90
N ASP A 28 -18.49 -2.75 -8.13
CA ASP A 28 -18.25 -2.01 -9.37
C ASP A 28 -17.13 -0.99 -9.15
N THR A 29 -16.20 -0.85 -10.11
CA THR A 29 -15.01 -0.03 -9.91
C THR A 29 -14.67 0.82 -11.12
N GLN A 30 -14.38 2.09 -10.90
CA GLN A 30 -13.98 3.02 -11.94
C GLN A 30 -12.69 3.77 -11.55
N GLY A 31 -11.68 3.75 -12.43
CA GLY A 31 -10.47 4.57 -12.28
C GLY A 31 -10.68 5.95 -12.90
N VAL A 32 -10.50 6.99 -12.10
CA VAL A 32 -10.71 8.39 -12.52
C VAL A 32 -9.62 9.30 -11.95
N ASP A 33 -9.53 10.51 -12.47
CA ASP A 33 -8.57 11.50 -11.97
C ASP A 33 -9.08 12.18 -10.68
N ASP A 34 -10.39 12.34 -10.52
CA ASP A 34 -11.03 12.96 -9.35
C ASP A 34 -12.21 12.11 -8.85
N PRO A 35 -11.94 11.08 -8.04
CA PRO A 35 -13.00 10.22 -7.48
C PRO A 35 -13.88 10.94 -6.46
N PHE A 36 -13.42 12.07 -5.90
CA PHE A 36 -14.25 12.84 -4.99
C PHE A 36 -15.32 13.67 -5.72
N ALA A 37 -15.02 14.15 -6.93
CA ALA A 37 -16.04 14.76 -7.78
C ALA A 37 -17.14 13.76 -8.11
N ASP A 38 -16.79 12.51 -8.47
CA ASP A 38 -17.76 11.46 -8.72
C ASP A 38 -18.61 11.14 -7.46
N LEU A 39 -17.99 11.17 -6.27
CA LEU A 39 -18.72 10.97 -5.01
C LEU A 39 -19.68 12.11 -4.68
N LEU A 40 -19.38 13.34 -5.12
CA LEU A 40 -20.25 14.51 -4.92
C LEU A 40 -21.38 14.59 -5.95
N ASP A 41 -21.21 14.01 -7.12
CA ASP A 41 -22.18 14.04 -8.20
C ASP A 41 -23.30 13.03 -7.94
N GLU A 42 -24.50 13.54 -7.69
CA GLU A 42 -25.71 12.74 -7.45
C GLU A 42 -26.17 11.92 -8.67
N THR A 43 -25.62 12.22 -9.86
CA THR A 43 -25.94 11.47 -11.10
C THR A 43 -25.12 10.21 -11.23
N THR A 44 -24.02 10.08 -10.49
CA THR A 44 -23.18 8.88 -10.45
C THR A 44 -23.69 7.91 -9.39
N SER A 45 -23.29 6.64 -9.51
CA SER A 45 -23.60 5.61 -8.50
C SER A 45 -22.48 5.47 -7.45
N THR A 46 -21.48 6.34 -7.48
CA THR A 46 -20.31 6.23 -6.61
C THR A 46 -20.68 6.44 -5.15
N SER A 47 -20.47 5.42 -4.34
CA SER A 47 -20.73 5.45 -2.89
C SER A 47 -19.46 5.47 -2.04
N LEU A 48 -18.29 5.15 -2.64
CA LEU A 48 -17.01 5.11 -1.97
C LEU A 48 -15.91 5.65 -2.89
N ALA A 49 -15.12 6.59 -2.42
CA ALA A 49 -13.96 7.14 -3.13
C ALA A 49 -12.65 6.66 -2.50
N LEU A 50 -11.73 6.12 -3.30
CA LEU A 50 -10.34 5.94 -2.93
C LEU A 50 -9.56 7.10 -3.53
N MET A 51 -9.16 8.06 -2.71
CA MET A 51 -8.65 9.34 -3.17
C MET A 51 -7.36 9.76 -2.47
N ARG A 52 -6.74 10.80 -3.02
CA ARG A 52 -5.52 11.42 -2.48
C ARG A 52 -5.88 12.58 -1.58
N LEU A 53 -5.25 12.64 -0.40
CA LEU A 53 -5.33 13.75 0.54
C LEU A 53 -4.03 14.58 0.48
N PRO A 54 -4.09 15.88 0.91
CA PRO A 54 -5.26 16.61 1.38
C PRO A 54 -6.21 17.01 0.23
N ASP A 55 -7.48 17.18 0.56
CA ASP A 55 -8.50 17.73 -0.33
C ASP A 55 -9.41 18.68 0.47
N GLY A 56 -9.43 19.94 0.10
CA GLY A 56 -10.16 20.99 0.82
C GLY A 56 -11.67 20.91 0.73
N ARG A 57 -12.22 20.05 -0.14
CA ARG A 57 -13.66 19.84 -0.31
C ARG A 57 -14.25 18.91 0.75
N ILE A 58 -13.42 18.16 1.49
CA ILE A 58 -13.86 17.22 2.51
C ILE A 58 -14.36 17.98 3.74
N THR A 59 -15.63 17.78 4.09
CA THR A 59 -16.29 18.35 5.27
C THR A 59 -16.51 17.29 6.35
N ASP A 60 -17.12 17.69 7.45
CA ASP A 60 -17.52 16.77 8.53
C ASP A 60 -18.66 15.83 8.17
N GLU A 61 -19.28 15.97 6.98
CA GLU A 61 -20.28 15.04 6.45
C GLU A 61 -19.68 13.73 5.95
N PHE A 62 -18.36 13.66 5.80
CA PHE A 62 -17.68 12.49 5.27
C PHE A 62 -16.94 11.70 6.35
N HIS A 63 -16.89 10.39 6.18
CA HIS A 63 -15.93 9.52 6.82
C HIS A 63 -14.64 9.51 6.01
N VAL A 64 -13.51 9.59 6.70
CA VAL A 64 -12.16 9.52 6.10
C VAL A 64 -11.35 8.44 6.79
N VAL A 65 -10.91 7.47 6.04
CA VAL A 65 -10.05 6.39 6.52
C VAL A 65 -8.73 6.40 5.78
N ARG A 66 -7.69 6.96 6.40
CA ARG A 66 -6.33 7.02 5.85
C ARG A 66 -5.72 5.63 5.79
N LEU A 67 -5.07 5.30 4.69
CA LEU A 67 -4.52 3.97 4.42
C LEU A 67 -2.99 3.97 4.40
N TYR A 68 -2.37 4.85 3.62
CA TYR A 68 -0.92 4.95 3.50
C TYR A 68 -0.49 6.28 2.89
N THR A 69 0.74 6.69 3.21
CA THR A 69 1.42 7.85 2.62
C THR A 69 2.11 7.45 1.32
N GLU A 70 2.07 8.32 0.32
CA GLU A 70 2.78 8.13 -0.94
C GLU A 70 4.20 8.69 -0.85
N ALA A 71 5.15 8.01 -1.48
CA ALA A 71 6.50 8.52 -1.60
C ALA A 71 6.55 9.72 -2.57
N PRO A 72 7.27 10.79 -2.26
CA PRO A 72 7.51 11.87 -3.18
C PRO A 72 8.41 11.41 -4.34
N GLY A 73 8.15 11.92 -5.54
CA GLY A 73 8.86 11.50 -6.74
C GLY A 73 9.26 12.65 -7.63
N VAL A 74 10.25 12.37 -8.47
CA VAL A 74 10.69 13.22 -9.59
C VAL A 74 10.65 12.42 -10.89
N ALA A 75 10.09 13.01 -11.92
CA ALA A 75 10.16 12.53 -13.29
C ALA A 75 11.33 13.24 -13.99
N VAL A 76 12.26 12.46 -14.51
CA VAL A 76 13.47 12.95 -15.22
C VAL A 76 13.53 12.34 -16.61
N PRO A 77 14.20 12.98 -17.57
CA PRO A 77 14.47 12.36 -18.86
C PRO A 77 15.21 11.04 -18.70
N LYS A 78 14.86 10.05 -19.52
CA LYS A 78 15.46 8.72 -19.43
C LYS A 78 16.97 8.71 -19.66
N ASP A 79 17.46 9.64 -20.50
CA ASP A 79 18.86 9.74 -20.85
C ASP A 79 19.63 10.76 -19.96
N SER A 80 19.01 11.16 -18.83
CA SER A 80 19.64 12.03 -17.83
C SER A 80 20.59 11.26 -16.91
N LEU A 81 21.56 11.97 -16.34
CA LEU A 81 22.47 11.40 -15.34
C LEU A 81 21.71 10.79 -14.13
N PHE A 82 20.63 11.41 -13.69
CA PHE A 82 19.79 10.91 -12.61
C PHE A 82 19.17 9.54 -12.95
N ALA A 83 18.73 9.37 -14.20
CA ALA A 83 18.17 8.08 -14.63
C ALA A 83 19.25 6.99 -14.76
N GLU A 84 20.48 7.34 -15.16
CA GLU A 84 21.60 6.41 -15.25
C GLU A 84 22.04 5.90 -13.87
N LEU A 85 22.07 6.78 -12.86
CA LEU A 85 22.39 6.41 -11.49
C LEU A 85 21.30 5.52 -10.88
N GLY A 86 20.03 5.74 -11.24
CA GLY A 86 18.90 4.91 -10.79
C GLY A 86 18.64 4.96 -9.29
N GLU A 87 19.27 5.89 -8.59
CA GLU A 87 19.18 6.07 -7.16
C GLU A 87 18.13 7.11 -6.78
N ARG A 88 17.91 7.30 -5.49
CA ARG A 88 17.09 8.39 -4.97
C ARG A 88 17.80 9.71 -5.22
N VAL A 89 17.03 10.74 -5.55
CA VAL A 89 17.55 12.08 -5.85
C VAL A 89 17.32 12.95 -4.63
N ASP A 90 18.35 13.68 -4.18
CA ASP A 90 18.14 14.80 -3.27
C ASP A 90 17.63 16.00 -4.08
N TYR A 91 16.64 16.72 -3.55
CA TYR A 91 16.09 17.90 -4.23
C TYR A 91 17.18 18.96 -4.49
N ALA A 92 18.18 19.07 -3.63
CA ALA A 92 19.30 19.96 -3.81
C ALA A 92 20.14 19.62 -5.07
N ASP A 93 20.18 18.35 -5.50
CA ASP A 93 20.88 17.93 -6.72
C ASP A 93 20.15 18.37 -8.01
N LEU A 94 18.92 18.82 -7.88
CA LEU A 94 18.14 19.41 -8.98
C LEU A 94 18.40 20.91 -9.18
N GLU A 95 19.34 21.49 -8.42
CA GLU A 95 19.73 22.89 -8.60
C GLU A 95 20.23 23.12 -10.02
N GLY A 96 19.58 24.04 -10.74
CA GLY A 96 19.89 24.31 -12.14
C GLY A 96 19.01 23.57 -13.15
N GLU A 97 18.23 22.57 -12.73
CA GLU A 97 17.24 21.94 -13.59
C GLU A 97 15.98 22.80 -13.73
N ILE A 98 15.35 22.75 -14.90
CA ILE A 98 14.07 23.40 -15.11
C ILE A 98 12.98 22.54 -14.47
N ILE A 99 12.28 23.09 -13.49
CA ILE A 99 11.11 22.42 -12.87
C ILE A 99 9.87 22.80 -13.68
N ASN A 100 9.40 21.89 -14.52
CA ASN A 100 8.25 22.12 -15.39
C ASN A 100 6.93 22.12 -14.63
N TRP A 101 6.86 21.37 -13.53
CA TRP A 101 5.63 21.23 -12.74
C TRP A 101 5.90 20.69 -11.35
N VAL A 102 5.11 21.15 -10.38
CA VAL A 102 5.14 20.69 -9.00
C VAL A 102 3.72 20.36 -8.58
N TYR A 103 3.53 19.18 -8.03
CA TYR A 103 2.23 18.72 -7.54
C TYR A 103 1.64 19.68 -6.50
N GLN A 104 0.38 20.03 -6.72
CA GLN A 104 -0.50 20.69 -5.76
C GLN A 104 -1.80 19.89 -5.68
N PRO A 105 -2.46 19.81 -4.52
CA PRO A 105 -3.67 18.99 -4.35
C PRO A 105 -4.80 19.35 -5.32
N GLU A 106 -4.88 20.62 -5.72
CA GLU A 106 -5.94 21.16 -6.57
C GLU A 106 -5.52 21.29 -8.05
N ALA A 107 -4.27 20.91 -8.36
CA ALA A 107 -3.75 21.03 -9.72
C ALA A 107 -4.33 19.97 -10.67
N SER A 108 -4.55 20.38 -11.90
CA SER A 108 -5.04 19.49 -12.94
C SER A 108 -4.02 18.42 -13.32
N LEU A 109 -4.42 17.15 -13.34
CA LEU A 109 -3.57 16.07 -13.86
C LEU A 109 -3.29 16.19 -15.36
N GLU A 110 -4.12 16.95 -16.10
CA GLU A 110 -3.85 17.25 -17.50
C GLU A 110 -2.62 18.15 -17.66
N GLU A 111 -2.42 19.11 -16.76
CA GLU A 111 -1.19 19.92 -16.73
C GLU A 111 0.05 19.04 -16.44
N LEU A 112 -0.06 18.09 -15.51
CA LEU A 112 1.02 17.13 -15.27
C LEU A 112 1.30 16.28 -16.51
N ARG A 113 0.28 15.81 -17.22
CA ARG A 113 0.46 15.06 -18.49
C ARG A 113 1.21 15.90 -19.52
N GLY A 114 0.88 17.20 -19.62
CA GLY A 114 1.59 18.16 -20.47
C GLY A 114 3.06 18.35 -20.05
N ALA A 115 3.31 18.56 -18.75
CA ALA A 115 4.67 18.70 -18.23
C ALA A 115 5.51 17.43 -18.46
N LEU A 116 4.93 16.25 -18.31
CA LEU A 116 5.62 15.00 -18.60
C LEU A 116 5.99 14.84 -20.08
N GLN A 117 5.24 15.43 -21.01
CA GLN A 117 5.65 15.47 -22.43
C GLN A 117 6.89 16.34 -22.64
N VAL A 118 7.01 17.45 -21.89
CA VAL A 118 8.20 18.31 -21.93
C VAL A 118 9.42 17.58 -21.36
N VAL A 119 9.25 16.88 -20.25
CA VAL A 119 10.30 16.02 -19.67
C VAL A 119 10.71 14.92 -20.65
N ALA A 120 9.75 14.28 -21.33
CA ALA A 120 10.01 13.26 -22.35
C ALA A 120 10.79 13.81 -23.57
N ALA A 121 10.69 15.13 -23.84
CA ALA A 121 11.48 15.83 -24.85
C ALA A 121 12.87 16.26 -24.33
N ASN A 122 13.31 15.72 -23.21
CA ASN A 122 14.61 15.98 -22.56
C ASN A 122 14.76 17.42 -22.04
N VAL A 123 13.69 18.02 -21.53
CA VAL A 123 13.68 19.35 -20.96
C VAL A 123 13.17 19.33 -19.53
N GLY A 124 14.09 19.55 -18.58
CA GLY A 124 13.80 19.69 -17.16
C GLY A 124 13.15 18.47 -16.51
N VAL A 125 12.50 18.71 -15.37
CA VAL A 125 11.93 17.68 -14.51
C VAL A 125 10.51 18.04 -14.05
N ALA A 126 9.75 17.06 -13.51
CA ALA A 126 8.47 17.30 -12.86
C ALA A 126 8.42 16.59 -11.51
N LEU A 127 7.80 17.21 -10.51
CA LEU A 127 7.72 16.72 -9.14
C LEU A 127 6.27 16.36 -8.78
N ALA A 128 6.01 15.11 -8.37
CA ALA A 128 4.69 14.65 -7.95
C ALA A 128 4.81 13.37 -7.09
N PRO A 129 3.71 12.87 -6.50
CA PRO A 129 3.72 11.56 -5.88
C PRO A 129 4.25 10.48 -6.82
N LEU A 130 5.21 9.69 -6.36
CA LEU A 130 5.91 8.71 -7.19
C LEU A 130 4.99 7.69 -7.89
N PRO A 131 3.93 7.16 -7.23
CA PRO A 131 3.00 6.26 -7.91
C PRO A 131 2.26 6.92 -9.07
N LEU A 132 1.89 8.20 -8.91
CA LEU A 132 1.23 8.98 -9.95
C LEU A 132 2.15 9.18 -11.16
N LEU A 133 3.41 9.58 -10.92
CA LEU A 133 4.41 9.71 -11.98
C LEU A 133 4.59 8.40 -12.74
N LYS A 134 4.70 7.27 -12.04
CA LYS A 134 4.90 5.95 -12.66
C LYS A 134 3.76 5.55 -13.60
N VAL A 135 2.53 5.88 -13.25
CA VAL A 135 1.37 5.55 -14.09
C VAL A 135 1.27 6.46 -15.30
N LEU A 136 1.57 7.76 -15.15
CA LEU A 136 1.45 8.74 -16.23
C LEU A 136 2.67 8.82 -17.16
N SER A 137 3.83 8.35 -16.69
CA SER A 137 5.07 8.42 -17.47
C SER A 137 5.13 7.39 -18.58
N LYS A 138 5.71 7.80 -19.70
CA LYS A 138 6.00 6.95 -20.86
C LYS A 138 7.46 6.51 -20.85
N LYS A 139 7.87 5.71 -21.85
CA LYS A 139 9.20 5.08 -21.94
C LYS A 139 10.40 6.04 -21.92
N GLN A 140 10.20 7.32 -22.26
CA GLN A 140 11.25 8.35 -22.29
C GLN A 140 11.50 9.03 -20.94
N ILE A 141 10.78 8.61 -19.90
CA ILE A 141 10.87 9.22 -18.58
C ILE A 141 11.27 8.13 -17.57
N ALA A 142 12.18 8.48 -16.69
CA ALA A 142 12.46 7.72 -15.47
C ALA A 142 11.80 8.42 -14.27
N CYS A 143 11.18 7.63 -13.38
CA CYS A 143 10.53 8.13 -12.18
C CYS A 143 11.33 7.63 -10.96
N LEU A 144 11.92 8.55 -10.23
CA LEU A 144 12.78 8.29 -9.08
C LEU A 144 12.14 8.86 -7.81
N GLU A 145 12.46 8.28 -6.66
CA GLU A 145 12.10 8.87 -5.36
C GLU A 145 12.94 10.11 -5.12
N VAL A 146 12.34 11.18 -4.62
CA VAL A 146 13.05 12.42 -4.29
C VAL A 146 12.97 12.72 -2.81
N TRP A 147 14.08 13.20 -2.22
CA TRP A 147 14.13 13.62 -0.83
C TRP A 147 14.18 15.14 -0.73
N HIS A 148 13.72 15.66 0.41
CA HIS A 148 13.73 17.08 0.76
C HIS A 148 13.01 18.00 -0.25
N ALA A 149 12.23 17.41 -1.16
CA ALA A 149 11.46 18.20 -2.12
C ALA A 149 10.34 19.01 -1.40
N PRO A 150 10.05 20.22 -1.86
CA PRO A 150 8.97 21.05 -1.33
C PRO A 150 7.61 20.57 -1.84
N LEU A 151 7.33 19.27 -1.67
CA LEU A 151 6.06 18.65 -2.04
C LEU A 151 5.13 18.54 -0.84
N VAL A 152 3.86 18.78 -1.08
CA VAL A 152 2.82 18.45 -0.10
C VAL A 152 2.81 16.95 0.12
N GLU A 153 2.88 16.51 1.36
CA GLU A 153 2.75 15.09 1.71
C GLU A 153 1.36 14.60 1.33
N THR A 154 1.31 13.53 0.56
CA THR A 154 0.06 12.94 0.09
C THR A 154 -0.21 11.60 0.75
N GLU A 155 -1.47 11.36 1.09
CA GLU A 155 -1.95 10.11 1.65
C GLU A 155 -3.09 9.57 0.81
N ILE A 156 -3.17 8.28 0.65
CA ILE A 156 -4.34 7.62 0.06
C ILE A 156 -5.33 7.26 1.17
N ALA A 157 -6.58 7.63 0.95
CA ALA A 157 -7.67 7.42 1.89
C ALA A 157 -8.94 6.90 1.21
N LEU A 158 -9.77 6.19 1.97
CA LEU A 158 -11.15 5.90 1.62
C LEU A 158 -12.04 7.00 2.20
N VAL A 159 -12.93 7.54 1.37
CA VAL A 159 -13.85 8.61 1.73
C VAL A 159 -15.26 8.27 1.26
N TRP A 160 -16.26 8.46 2.13
CA TRP A 160 -17.67 8.25 1.81
C TRP A 160 -18.56 9.14 2.68
N ARG A 161 -19.80 9.39 2.22
CA ARG A 161 -20.77 10.16 3.00
C ARG A 161 -21.18 9.38 4.26
N LYS A 162 -21.29 10.04 5.38
CA LYS A 162 -21.79 9.43 6.64
C LYS A 162 -23.19 8.85 6.50
N ALA A 163 -24.02 9.47 5.65
CA ALA A 163 -25.37 9.00 5.37
C ALA A 163 -25.40 7.65 4.63
N ASP A 164 -24.34 7.32 3.88
CA ASP A 164 -24.24 6.11 3.07
C ASP A 164 -23.47 4.98 3.78
N ASP A 165 -23.13 5.18 5.07
CA ASP A 165 -22.38 4.18 5.83
C ASP A 165 -23.18 2.89 5.96
N GLY A 166 -22.59 1.79 5.48
CA GLY A 166 -23.26 0.49 5.43
C GLY A 166 -22.27 -0.67 5.44
N ASP A 167 -22.81 -1.87 5.58
CA ASP A 167 -22.01 -3.10 5.71
C ASP A 167 -21.05 -3.33 4.54
N GLU A 168 -21.47 -3.00 3.31
CA GLU A 168 -20.65 -3.13 2.10
C GLU A 168 -19.40 -2.26 2.17
N ILE A 169 -19.53 -0.99 2.60
CA ILE A 169 -18.43 -0.05 2.77
C ILE A 169 -17.52 -0.50 3.92
N GLN A 170 -18.10 -0.89 5.06
CA GLN A 170 -17.34 -1.34 6.22
C GLN A 170 -16.56 -2.62 5.95
N ASP A 171 -17.08 -3.53 5.14
CA ASP A 171 -16.39 -4.72 4.69
C ASP A 171 -15.21 -4.36 3.78
N PHE A 172 -15.39 -3.40 2.84
CA PHE A 172 -14.30 -2.94 1.98
C PHE A 172 -13.19 -2.26 2.80
N VAL A 173 -13.55 -1.39 3.74
CA VAL A 173 -12.62 -0.76 4.69
C VAL A 173 -11.84 -1.82 5.47
N GLY A 174 -12.54 -2.88 5.90
CA GLY A 174 -11.92 -4.02 6.58
C GLY A 174 -10.88 -4.72 5.70
N VAL A 175 -11.19 -4.95 4.44
CA VAL A 175 -10.28 -5.56 3.46
C VAL A 175 -9.07 -4.66 3.19
N ALA A 176 -9.28 -3.36 2.98
CA ALA A 176 -8.20 -2.39 2.74
C ALA A 176 -7.24 -2.29 3.93
N LYS A 177 -7.77 -2.32 5.16
CA LYS A 177 -6.98 -2.35 6.42
C LYS A 177 -6.39 -3.72 6.77
N GLY A 178 -6.53 -4.71 5.91
CA GLY A 178 -5.88 -6.01 6.07
C GLY A 178 -6.63 -7.01 6.95
N ARG A 179 -7.93 -6.82 7.25
CA ARG A 179 -8.75 -7.86 7.91
C ARG A 179 -8.71 -9.14 7.11
N THR A 180 -8.48 -10.25 7.79
CA THR A 180 -8.61 -11.58 7.21
C THR A 180 -10.01 -12.12 7.51
N ALA A 181 -10.49 -13.08 6.69
CA ALA A 181 -11.78 -13.75 6.88
C ALA A 181 -11.96 -14.40 8.28
N ARG A 182 -10.88 -14.60 9.03
CA ARG A 182 -10.89 -15.08 10.42
C ARG A 182 -11.16 -13.99 11.45
N SER A 183 -11.18 -12.73 11.08
CA SER A 183 -11.43 -11.57 11.93
C SER A 183 -12.88 -11.07 11.81
N SER A 184 -13.83 -11.96 11.51
CA SER A 184 -15.24 -11.60 11.52
C SER A 184 -15.62 -11.15 12.93
N ARG A 185 -16.24 -9.98 13.04
CA ARG A 185 -17.02 -9.60 14.21
C ARG A 185 -18.01 -10.74 14.42
N GLY A 186 -17.86 -11.48 15.50
CA GLY A 186 -18.76 -12.59 15.80
C GLY A 186 -20.20 -12.07 15.76
N SER A 187 -20.98 -12.59 14.84
CA SER A 187 -22.41 -12.67 15.03
C SER A 187 -22.59 -13.42 16.35
N GLU A 188 -23.08 -12.73 17.37
CA GLU A 188 -23.48 -13.38 18.61
C GLU A 188 -24.46 -14.52 18.27
N PRO A 189 -24.19 -15.76 18.67
CA PRO A 189 -25.21 -16.78 18.57
C PRO A 189 -26.30 -16.43 19.58
N THR A 190 -27.48 -16.09 19.06
CA THR A 190 -28.72 -16.03 19.79
C THR A 190 -28.82 -17.19 20.80
N ALA A 191 -29.14 -16.83 22.02
CA ALA A 191 -29.31 -17.70 23.15
C ALA A 191 -30.18 -18.95 22.82
N GLY A 192 -29.55 -20.10 22.87
CA GLY A 192 -30.20 -21.40 22.70
C GLY A 192 -29.61 -22.42 23.66
N THR A 193 -30.26 -22.55 24.81
CA THR A 193 -30.32 -23.75 25.65
C THR A 193 -29.03 -24.19 26.33
N ARG A 194 -28.84 -23.70 27.56
CA ARG A 194 -28.01 -24.30 28.60
C ARG A 194 -28.46 -25.72 28.87
N ARG A 195 -27.79 -26.70 28.32
CA ARG A 195 -27.90 -28.10 28.80
C ARG A 195 -26.87 -28.32 29.88
N ARG A 196 -27.36 -28.30 31.10
CA ARG A 196 -26.73 -28.64 32.38
C ARG A 196 -26.18 -30.06 32.28
N LYS A 197 -24.84 -30.26 32.29
CA LYS A 197 -24.23 -31.58 32.49
C LYS A 197 -23.70 -31.65 33.91
N GLN A 198 -24.31 -32.54 34.67
CA GLN A 198 -24.02 -32.86 36.06
C GLN A 198 -22.59 -33.33 36.28
N VAL A 199 -22.05 -32.87 37.35
CA VAL A 199 -20.83 -33.35 37.99
C VAL A 199 -21.10 -34.74 38.56
N SER A 200 -20.24 -35.70 38.28
CA SER A 200 -20.06 -36.89 39.13
C SER A 200 -18.60 -36.97 39.56
N ASP A 201 -18.42 -36.77 40.84
CA ASP A 201 -17.22 -37.10 41.59
C ASP A 201 -16.91 -38.59 41.49
N SER A 202 -15.66 -38.93 41.31
CA SER A 202 -15.09 -40.12 41.94
C SER A 202 -13.57 -39.99 42.12
N ARG A 203 -13.25 -40.12 43.33
CA ARG A 203 -12.03 -40.13 44.10
C ARG A 203 -11.14 -41.35 43.78
N ALA A 204 -9.88 -41.16 44.11
CA ALA A 204 -8.85 -42.09 44.59
C ALA A 204 -7.73 -42.32 43.55
N ALA A 205 -6.52 -42.28 43.84
CA ALA A 205 -5.62 -42.37 44.92
C ALA A 205 -4.21 -42.69 44.35
N GLN A 206 -3.24 -41.97 44.85
CA GLN A 206 -1.87 -42.41 45.16
C GLN A 206 -1.00 -43.19 44.16
N GLY A 207 0.21 -42.69 43.99
CA GLY A 207 1.35 -43.46 43.47
C GLY A 207 2.62 -42.64 43.28
N LYS A 208 3.39 -42.43 44.32
CA LYS A 208 4.77 -41.94 44.38
C LYS A 208 5.74 -42.81 43.56
N ARG A 209 6.76 -42.17 42.96
CA ARG A 209 8.21 -42.53 42.99
C ARG A 209 8.89 -41.74 41.85
N LEU A 210 9.75 -40.79 42.08
CA LEU A 210 11.13 -40.71 42.54
C LEU A 210 12.13 -41.54 41.71
N TYR A 211 13.21 -40.82 41.41
CA TYR A 211 14.57 -41.25 40.99
C TYR A 211 14.84 -41.21 39.50
N THR A 212 15.93 -40.72 38.99
CA THR A 212 17.20 -40.12 39.35
C THR A 212 17.97 -39.77 38.06
N LYS A 213 18.66 -38.68 38.09
CA LYS A 213 20.02 -38.35 37.62
C LYS A 213 20.84 -39.38 36.82
N ARG A 214 21.50 -38.81 35.82
CA ARG A 214 22.92 -38.95 35.38
C ARG A 214 22.96 -38.90 33.86
N GLY A 215 23.70 -38.08 33.15
CA GLY A 215 25.04 -37.59 33.39
C GLY A 215 26.00 -38.20 32.37
N LYS A 216 26.80 -37.36 31.76
CA LYS A 216 28.05 -37.60 31.02
C LYS A 216 27.94 -37.34 29.50
N LYS A 217 28.52 -36.27 29.02
CA LYS A 217 29.96 -35.94 28.86
C LYS A 217 30.64 -36.64 27.65
N ARG A 218 31.13 -35.76 26.81
CA ARG A 218 32.43 -35.73 26.16
C ARG A 218 32.56 -36.12 24.71
N LYS A 219 33.14 -35.15 24.04
CA LYS A 219 34.39 -35.08 23.26
C LYS A 219 34.20 -35.48 21.78
N GLY A 220 34.71 -34.82 20.83
CA GLY A 220 35.86 -33.97 20.69
C GLY A 220 36.26 -34.01 19.23
N ALA A 221 36.73 -32.90 18.84
CA ALA A 221 38.03 -32.64 18.21
C ALA A 221 38.09 -32.81 16.68
N ALA A 222 38.43 -31.67 16.11
CA ALA A 222 39.58 -31.41 15.28
C ALA A 222 39.58 -32.05 13.87
N GLY A 223 39.67 -31.31 12.83
CA GLY A 223 40.67 -30.40 12.39
C GLY A 223 41.05 -30.74 10.97
N LYS A 224 41.18 -29.78 10.14
CA LYS A 224 42.30 -29.58 9.21
C LYS A 224 41.87 -28.89 7.89
N THR A 225 42.21 -27.64 7.78
CA THR A 225 42.68 -27.01 6.53
C THR A 225 44.10 -27.58 6.22
N PRO A 226 44.78 -27.29 5.12
CA PRO A 226 44.51 -26.43 3.96
C PRO A 226 45.02 -27.05 2.62
N ARG A 227 44.85 -26.35 1.49
CA ARG A 227 45.89 -26.16 0.45
C ARG A 227 45.32 -25.56 -0.84
N THR A 228 45.68 -24.32 -1.07
CA THR A 228 46.54 -23.76 -2.14
C THR A 228 46.58 -24.51 -3.47
N GLY A 229 46.26 -23.79 -4.51
CA GLY A 229 46.50 -24.18 -5.88
C GLY A 229 46.31 -23.01 -6.86
N VAL A 230 47.30 -22.14 -6.91
CA VAL A 230 47.54 -21.16 -7.97
C VAL A 230 47.84 -21.89 -9.26
N LYS A 231 47.20 -21.51 -10.39
CA LYS A 231 47.82 -21.61 -11.71
C LYS A 231 47.37 -20.52 -12.67
N ARG A 232 48.32 -19.65 -12.91
CA ARG A 232 48.46 -18.75 -14.07
C ARG A 232 48.53 -19.53 -15.38
N ARG A 233 48.04 -18.95 -16.45
CA ARG A 233 48.63 -18.83 -17.83
C ARG A 233 47.55 -18.27 -18.75
N ARG A 234 47.70 -17.10 -19.31
CA ARG A 234 48.50 -16.54 -20.43
C ARG A 234 47.99 -16.94 -21.82
N ARG A 235 47.65 -15.86 -22.56
CA ARG A 235 47.78 -15.63 -24.03
C ARG A 235 46.93 -16.47 -24.99
N LYS A 236 46.09 -15.87 -25.81
CA LYS A 236 46.40 -15.06 -27.00
C LYS A 236 45.33 -13.99 -27.19
#